data_eb6f8c36a18d9da6c4919cbe9a7996b5
#
_entry.id   eb6f8c36a18d9da6c4919cbe9a7996b5
#
_cell.length_a   1.000
_cell.length_b   1.000
_cell.length_c   1.000
_cell.angle_alpha   90.00
_cell.angle_beta   90.00
_cell.angle_gamma   90.00
#
_symmetry.space_group_name_H-M   'P 1'
#
loop_
_entity.id
_entity.type
_entity.pdbx_description
1 polymer ?
#
loop_
_entity_poly.entity_id
_entity_poly.type
_entity_poly.pdbx_seq_one_letter_code
_entity_poly.pdbx_strand_id
1 'polypeptide(L)'
;MSKNTTIYWNVLEAGNASKWEPIEGTVGMLEQLTLAMDDVTGDYTRLTRFQTGADTKKFGAKSHDYPEEIYIISGRLYDEAFGMWLEAGHFASRPPGEVHGPFICEEECLVLEVSHPSQSIKAT
;
A
#
# COMPACT_ATOMS: atom_id res chain seq x y z
N MET A 1 4.57 20.83 -7.86
CA MET A 1 3.27 20.41 -7.32
C MET A 1 3.49 19.58 -6.07
N SER A 2 2.57 19.57 -5.17
CA SER A 2 2.70 18.85 -3.90
C SER A 2 1.40 18.13 -3.58
N LYS A 3 1.50 17.14 -2.67
CA LYS A 3 0.32 16.47 -2.14
C LYS A 3 -0.54 17.49 -1.39
N ASN A 4 -1.85 17.25 -1.40
CA ASN A 4 -2.77 18.05 -0.61
C ASN A 4 -2.44 17.91 0.88
N THR A 5 -2.84 18.90 1.67
CA THR A 5 -2.55 18.91 3.10
C THR A 5 -3.83 18.81 3.92
N THR A 6 -3.74 18.01 4.99
CA THR A 6 -4.72 17.98 6.07
C THR A 6 -3.91 18.16 7.34
N ILE A 7 -4.26 19.16 8.15
CA ILE A 7 -3.40 19.54 9.27
C ILE A 7 -3.17 18.36 10.22
N TYR A 8 -4.23 17.87 10.84
CA TYR A 8 -4.16 16.69 11.71
C TYR A 8 -5.51 15.99 11.72
N TRP A 9 -5.49 14.68 11.66
CA TRP A 9 -6.68 13.85 11.85
C TRP A 9 -6.28 12.45 12.27
N ASN A 10 -7.14 11.82 13.08
CA ASN A 10 -6.90 10.44 13.49
C ASN A 10 -7.60 9.50 12.49
N VAL A 11 -6.82 8.93 11.60
CA VAL A 11 -7.34 8.09 10.52
C VAL A 11 -7.99 6.79 11.03
N LEU A 12 -7.68 6.38 12.25
CA LEU A 12 -8.21 5.16 12.85
C LEU A 12 -9.46 5.41 13.70
N GLU A 13 -9.90 6.65 13.85
CA GLU A 13 -11.15 6.94 14.56
C GLU A 13 -12.33 6.31 13.83
N ALA A 14 -13.31 5.81 14.61
CA ALA A 14 -14.51 5.18 14.07
C ALA A 14 -15.26 6.08 13.08
N GLY A 15 -15.27 7.40 13.33
CA GLY A 15 -15.90 8.36 12.42
C GLY A 15 -15.27 8.42 11.04
N ASN A 16 -14.05 7.90 10.87
CA ASN A 16 -13.37 7.86 9.58
C ASN A 16 -13.49 6.51 8.88
N ALA A 17 -14.19 5.55 9.48
CA ALA A 17 -14.32 4.20 8.93
C ALA A 17 -14.94 4.19 7.53
N SER A 18 -15.88 5.10 7.27
CA SER A 18 -16.55 5.20 5.96
C SER A 18 -15.67 5.75 4.84
N LYS A 19 -14.49 6.27 5.17
CA LYS A 19 -13.56 6.81 4.18
C LYS A 19 -12.67 5.74 3.56
N TRP A 20 -12.65 4.55 4.13
CA TRP A 20 -11.95 3.41 3.55
C TRP A 20 -12.68 2.93 2.31
N GLU A 21 -11.92 2.63 1.27
CA GLU A 21 -12.45 2.17 -0.01
C GLU A 21 -11.89 0.79 -0.36
N PRO A 22 -12.71 -0.12 -0.91
CA PRO A 22 -12.16 -1.37 -1.41
C PRO A 22 -11.22 -1.11 -2.57
N ILE A 23 -10.14 -1.88 -2.65
CA ILE A 23 -9.28 -1.85 -3.83
C ILE A 23 -9.97 -2.66 -4.91
N GLU A 24 -10.14 -2.07 -6.08
CA GLU A 24 -10.87 -2.67 -7.20
C GLU A 24 -10.34 -4.07 -7.53
N GLY A 25 -11.27 -5.00 -7.72
CA GLY A 25 -10.94 -6.39 -8.05
C GLY A 25 -10.55 -7.25 -6.87
N THR A 26 -10.47 -6.70 -5.66
CA THR A 26 -10.04 -7.43 -4.47
C THR A 26 -11.13 -7.56 -3.42
N VAL A 27 -12.37 -7.73 -3.85
CA VAL A 27 -13.55 -7.73 -2.98
C VAL A 27 -13.32 -8.53 -1.70
N GLY A 28 -13.43 -7.84 -0.55
CA GLY A 28 -13.29 -8.46 0.76
C GLY A 28 -11.86 -8.74 1.20
N MET A 29 -10.86 -8.49 0.37
CA MET A 29 -9.47 -8.75 0.73
C MET A 29 -8.66 -7.52 1.07
N LEU A 30 -8.75 -6.47 0.25
CA LEU A 30 -7.95 -5.26 0.42
C LEU A 30 -8.84 -4.03 0.40
N GLU A 31 -8.50 -3.08 1.27
CA GLU A 31 -9.08 -1.74 1.24
C GLU A 31 -8.01 -0.70 1.49
N GLN A 32 -8.28 0.53 1.09
CA GLN A 32 -7.32 1.61 1.17
C GLN A 32 -7.94 2.87 1.73
N LEU A 33 -7.09 3.68 2.35
CA LEU A 33 -7.45 5.03 2.82
C LEU A 33 -6.35 5.98 2.35
N THR A 34 -6.70 6.87 1.43
CA THR A 34 -5.74 7.87 0.95
C THR A 34 -5.56 8.95 2.02
N LEU A 35 -4.31 9.18 2.43
CA LEU A 35 -3.96 10.19 3.43
C LEU A 35 -3.60 11.51 2.77
N ALA A 36 -2.89 11.45 1.67
CA ALA A 36 -2.47 12.63 0.91
C ALA A 36 -2.25 12.25 -0.56
N MET A 37 -2.57 13.16 -1.46
CA MET A 37 -2.47 12.92 -2.89
C MET A 37 -2.07 14.20 -3.62
N ASP A 38 -1.20 14.08 -4.62
CA ASP A 38 -0.95 15.12 -5.61
C ASP A 38 -1.75 14.77 -6.86
N ASP A 39 -2.81 15.50 -7.13
CA ASP A 39 -3.70 15.21 -8.25
C ASP A 39 -3.04 15.39 -9.62
N VAL A 40 -1.94 16.10 -9.69
CA VAL A 40 -1.22 16.34 -10.95
C VAL A 40 -0.26 15.20 -11.27
N THR A 41 0.54 14.78 -10.28
CA THR A 41 1.57 13.75 -10.47
C THR A 41 1.08 12.35 -10.14
N GLY A 42 0.05 12.23 -9.31
CA GLY A 42 -0.42 10.96 -8.79
C GLY A 42 0.37 10.47 -7.58
N ASP A 43 1.33 11.25 -7.09
CA ASP A 43 2.06 10.90 -5.86
C ASP A 43 1.09 10.81 -4.70
N TYR A 44 1.22 9.75 -3.89
CA TYR A 44 0.27 9.58 -2.78
C TYR A 44 0.92 8.94 -1.57
N THR A 45 0.25 9.16 -0.44
CA THR A 45 0.47 8.43 0.81
C THR A 45 -0.86 7.81 1.19
N ARG A 46 -0.87 6.51 1.45
CA ARG A 46 -2.10 5.82 1.84
C ARG A 46 -1.84 4.72 2.86
N LEU A 47 -2.91 4.31 3.53
CA LEU A 47 -2.94 3.07 4.29
C LEU A 47 -3.59 2.00 3.42
N THR A 48 -3.04 0.80 3.43
CA THR A 48 -3.65 -0.37 2.83
C THR A 48 -3.88 -1.39 3.92
N ARG A 49 -5.10 -1.93 3.98
CA ARG A 49 -5.47 -2.96 4.93
C ARG A 49 -5.66 -4.28 4.19
N PHE A 50 -4.85 -5.26 4.54
CA PHE A 50 -5.05 -6.63 4.09
C PHE A 50 -5.95 -7.30 5.13
N GLN A 51 -7.14 -7.69 4.72
CA GLN A 51 -8.11 -8.33 5.62
C GLN A 51 -7.59 -9.71 6.04
N THR A 52 -8.04 -10.16 7.20
CA THR A 52 -7.70 -11.50 7.70
C THR A 52 -7.89 -12.56 6.62
N GLY A 53 -6.85 -13.33 6.37
CA GLY A 53 -6.88 -14.40 5.37
C GLY A 53 -6.73 -13.94 3.93
N ALA A 54 -6.38 -12.67 3.69
CA ALA A 54 -6.18 -12.17 2.33
C ALA A 54 -5.08 -12.96 1.61
N ASP A 55 -5.32 -13.26 0.34
CA ASP A 55 -4.41 -13.99 -0.53
C ASP A 55 -4.53 -13.38 -1.93
N THR A 56 -3.46 -12.73 -2.38
CA THR A 56 -3.45 -12.04 -3.67
C THR A 56 -2.84 -12.89 -4.80
N LYS A 57 -2.70 -14.20 -4.61
CA LYS A 57 -2.08 -15.08 -5.61
C LYS A 57 -2.67 -14.95 -7.00
N LYS A 58 -3.98 -14.82 -7.12
CA LYS A 58 -4.62 -14.72 -8.43
C LYS A 58 -4.25 -13.46 -9.21
N PHE A 59 -3.73 -12.44 -8.52
CA PHE A 59 -3.29 -11.20 -9.17
C PHE A 59 -1.82 -11.24 -9.58
N GLY A 60 -1.08 -12.26 -9.12
CA GLY A 60 0.34 -12.43 -9.39
C GLY A 60 1.22 -11.37 -8.72
N ALA A 61 2.50 -11.43 -9.03
CA ALA A 61 3.45 -10.44 -8.58
C ALA A 61 3.27 -9.14 -9.36
N LYS A 62 3.62 -8.02 -8.73
CA LYS A 62 3.48 -6.68 -9.30
C LYS A 62 4.81 -5.95 -9.32
N SER A 63 4.94 -5.01 -10.23
CA SER A 63 6.02 -4.04 -10.22
C SER A 63 5.49 -2.72 -10.75
N HIS A 64 6.17 -1.64 -10.39
CA HIS A 64 5.82 -0.30 -10.85
C HIS A 64 7.04 0.34 -11.51
N ASP A 65 6.81 1.27 -12.42
CA ASP A 65 7.88 2.05 -13.05
C ASP A 65 8.29 3.27 -12.20
N TYR A 66 7.80 3.34 -10.98
CA TYR A 66 8.08 4.41 -10.01
C TYR A 66 8.48 3.81 -8.65
N PRO A 67 9.20 4.57 -7.83
CA PRO A 67 9.59 4.09 -6.50
C PRO A 67 8.41 4.13 -5.52
N GLU A 68 8.45 3.20 -4.57
CA GLU A 68 7.44 3.09 -3.52
C GLU A 68 8.12 2.73 -2.20
N GLU A 69 7.65 3.35 -1.13
CA GLU A 69 8.09 3.01 0.22
C GLU A 69 6.91 2.41 0.99
N ILE A 70 7.18 1.40 1.79
CA ILE A 70 6.18 0.79 2.66
C ILE A 70 6.69 0.63 4.08
N TYR A 71 5.77 0.69 5.02
CA TYR A 71 6.04 0.44 6.44
C TYR A 71 4.89 -0.39 7.02
N ILE A 72 5.21 -1.52 7.63
CA ILE A 72 4.22 -2.38 8.27
C ILE A 72 3.89 -1.80 9.64
N ILE A 73 2.64 -1.38 9.82
CA ILE A 73 2.17 -0.78 11.08
C ILE A 73 1.76 -1.88 12.07
N SER A 74 0.99 -2.86 11.60
CA SER A 74 0.48 -3.95 12.44
C SER A 74 0.22 -5.20 11.61
N GLY A 75 0.17 -6.35 12.28
CA GLY A 75 0.03 -7.63 11.61
C GLY A 75 1.32 -8.04 10.90
N ARG A 76 1.21 -8.98 9.97
CA ARG A 76 2.34 -9.39 9.14
C ARG A 76 1.86 -9.84 7.77
N LEU A 77 2.73 -9.72 6.79
CA LEU A 77 2.41 -9.97 5.40
C LEU A 77 3.51 -10.82 4.78
N TYR A 78 3.16 -11.96 4.19
CA TYR A 78 4.12 -12.77 3.46
C TYR A 78 4.25 -12.27 2.03
N ASP A 79 5.48 -11.96 1.60
CA ASP A 79 5.79 -11.54 0.23
C ASP A 79 6.42 -12.73 -0.49
N GLU A 80 5.72 -13.34 -1.44
CA GLU A 80 6.23 -14.50 -2.17
C GLU A 80 7.45 -14.16 -3.03
N ALA A 81 7.54 -12.96 -3.59
CA ALA A 81 8.68 -12.57 -4.42
C ALA A 81 9.99 -12.59 -3.63
N PHE A 82 9.93 -12.25 -2.34
CA PHE A 82 11.09 -12.24 -1.47
C PHE A 82 11.16 -13.45 -0.53
N GLY A 83 10.10 -14.25 -0.49
CA GLY A 83 10.06 -15.45 0.34
C GLY A 83 10.18 -15.15 1.83
N MET A 84 9.57 -14.06 2.32
CA MET A 84 9.71 -13.66 3.71
C MET A 84 8.44 -13.03 4.27
N TRP A 85 8.29 -13.11 5.58
CA TRP A 85 7.25 -12.40 6.31
C TRP A 85 7.74 -10.99 6.63
N LEU A 86 6.92 -10.01 6.27
CA LEU A 86 7.09 -8.62 6.66
C LEU A 86 6.26 -8.39 7.92
N GLU A 87 6.92 -8.09 9.02
CA GLU A 87 6.27 -7.90 10.32
C GLU A 87 6.20 -6.43 10.70
N ALA A 88 5.40 -6.12 11.73
CA ALA A 88 5.31 -4.76 12.26
C ALA A 88 6.71 -4.19 12.50
N GLY A 89 6.96 -2.99 12.00
CA GLY A 89 8.27 -2.35 12.04
C GLY A 89 9.13 -2.54 10.80
N HIS A 90 8.80 -3.50 9.92
CA HIS A 90 9.53 -3.64 8.65
C HIS A 90 9.25 -2.44 7.75
N PHE A 91 10.33 -1.95 7.15
CA PHE A 91 10.30 -0.88 6.15
C PHE A 91 10.96 -1.40 4.87
N ALA A 92 10.40 -1.03 3.73
CA ALA A 92 11.02 -1.31 2.44
C ALA A 92 10.96 -0.07 1.57
N SER A 93 12.06 0.21 0.87
CA SER A 93 12.10 1.21 -0.19
C SER A 93 12.28 0.45 -1.49
N ARG A 94 11.25 0.41 -2.30
CA ARG A 94 11.21 -0.35 -3.54
C ARG A 94 11.59 0.53 -4.71
N PRO A 95 12.73 0.26 -5.37
CA PRO A 95 13.09 1.02 -6.56
C PRO A 95 12.14 0.69 -7.72
N PRO A 96 12.09 1.56 -8.74
CA PRO A 96 11.31 1.24 -9.95
C PRO A 96 11.69 -0.12 -10.52
N GLY A 97 10.68 -0.89 -10.90
CA GLY A 97 10.88 -2.21 -11.51
C GLY A 97 11.02 -3.37 -10.55
N GLU A 98 11.16 -3.11 -9.25
CA GLU A 98 11.28 -4.22 -8.29
C GLU A 98 9.96 -4.98 -8.18
N VAL A 99 10.05 -6.29 -8.33
CA VAL A 99 8.89 -7.18 -8.27
C VAL A 99 8.55 -7.49 -6.80
N HIS A 100 7.28 -7.41 -6.45
CA HIS A 100 6.79 -7.73 -5.10
C HIS A 100 5.45 -8.47 -5.19
N GLY A 101 5.11 -9.18 -4.13
CA GLY A 101 3.93 -10.02 -4.08
C GLY A 101 4.08 -11.30 -4.90
N PRO A 102 3.00 -12.10 -5.04
CA PRO A 102 1.73 -11.90 -4.34
C PRO A 102 1.87 -12.01 -2.82
N PHE A 103 0.86 -11.57 -2.12
CA PHE A 103 0.89 -11.47 -0.66
C PHE A 103 -0.14 -12.37 0.01
N ILE A 104 0.20 -12.85 1.20
CA ILE A 104 -0.70 -13.64 2.04
C ILE A 104 -0.63 -13.08 3.45
N CYS A 105 -1.75 -12.97 4.13
CA CYS A 105 -1.77 -12.67 5.56
C CYS A 105 -2.72 -13.61 6.29
N GLU A 106 -2.37 -13.97 7.51
CA GLU A 106 -3.18 -14.82 8.38
C GLU A 106 -4.12 -13.99 9.24
N GLU A 107 -3.66 -12.82 9.66
CA GLU A 107 -4.43 -11.84 10.41
C GLU A 107 -4.35 -10.51 9.70
N GLU A 108 -5.26 -9.60 10.03
CA GLU A 108 -5.28 -8.28 9.42
C GLU A 108 -3.91 -7.61 9.47
N CYS A 109 -3.46 -7.09 8.34
CA CYS A 109 -2.19 -6.39 8.23
C CYS A 109 -2.42 -4.97 7.72
N LEU A 110 -1.91 -3.99 8.45
CA LEU A 110 -2.02 -2.58 8.10
C LEU A 110 -0.67 -2.06 7.61
N VAL A 111 -0.65 -1.51 6.41
CA VAL A 111 0.57 -1.04 5.73
C VAL A 111 0.44 0.42 5.37
N LEU A 112 1.48 1.21 5.68
CA LEU A 112 1.63 2.57 5.17
C LEU A 112 2.38 2.49 3.85
N GLU A 113 1.84 3.10 2.81
CA GLU A 113 2.45 3.13 1.48
C GLU A 113 2.65 4.57 1.03
N VAL A 114 3.85 4.86 0.52
CA VAL A 114 4.20 6.16 -0.07
C VAL A 114 4.71 5.89 -1.47
N SER A 115 3.98 6.35 -2.48
CA SER A 115 4.30 6.10 -3.88
C SER A 115 4.61 7.40 -4.61
N HIS A 116 5.59 7.35 -5.52
CA HIS A 116 6.09 8.52 -6.23
C HIS A 116 6.01 8.35 -7.75
N PRO A 117 4.79 8.33 -8.34
CA PRO A 117 4.65 8.30 -9.80
C PRO A 117 5.39 9.42 -10.52
N SER A 118 5.60 10.58 -9.84
CA SER A 118 6.39 11.69 -10.40
C SER A 118 7.82 11.31 -10.70
N GLN A 119 8.31 10.22 -10.10
CA GLN A 119 9.68 9.73 -10.28
C GLN A 119 9.71 8.49 -11.17
N SER A 120 8.73 8.36 -12.04
CA SER A 120 8.66 7.25 -12.98
C SER A 120 9.87 7.23 -13.92
N ILE A 121 10.36 6.01 -14.19
CA ILE A 121 11.48 5.78 -15.13
C ILE A 121 10.98 5.37 -16.51
N LYS A 122 9.74 5.68 -16.87
CA LYS A 122 9.22 5.33 -18.19
C LYS A 122 10.13 5.86 -19.29
N ALA A 123 10.40 5.00 -20.28
CA ALA A 123 11.10 5.41 -21.48
C ALA A 123 10.30 6.49 -22.18
N THR A 124 11.00 7.52 -22.62
CA THR A 124 10.40 8.63 -23.36
C THR A 124 10.55 8.41 -24.86
#